data_d0d488b451fcccafd2d4b129d500c7a2
#
_entry.id   d0d488b451fcccafd2d4b129d500c7a2
#
_cell.length_a   1.000
_cell.length_b   1.000
_cell.length_c   1.000
_cell.angle_alpha   90.00
_cell.angle_beta   90.00
_cell.angle_gamma   90.00
#
_symmetry.space_group_name_H-M   'P 1'
#
loop_
_entity.id
_entity.type
_entity.pdbx_description
1 polymer ?
#
loop_
_entity_poly.entity_id
_entity_poly.type
_entity_poly.pdbx_seq_one_letter_code
_entity_poly.pdbx_strand_id
1 'polypeptide(L)'
;MTGLRTAETGQRSDLRGSDELRYPASAVVVLAGIPGAGKTTLLRRLYPVGGEYGGVRVYDSERLRARWMPVLGVLPYAWWRPLLHLTYYVLVLRAMRDGGGPMVVHDCATRPWVRRLIGWRAGRAGLPLHLILLDVPGDVARDGQWVRGRVVRAGSMATHCRRWPELLAKAVADPSHVVPGAVSAIVLSRGQANHIDKISFAAN
;
A
#
# COMPACT_ATOMS: atom_id res chain seq x y z
N MET A 1 15.43 3.26 25.98
CA MET A 1 15.55 4.41 25.09
C MET A 1 15.12 3.98 23.70
N THR A 2 13.87 4.23 23.36
CA THR A 2 13.22 3.82 22.12
C THR A 2 13.62 4.79 21.03
N GLY A 3 14.40 4.33 20.05
CA GLY A 3 14.89 5.16 18.94
C GLY A 3 13.75 5.63 18.05
N LEU A 4 13.40 6.89 18.19
CA LEU A 4 12.54 7.61 17.24
C LEU A 4 13.29 7.70 15.89
N ARG A 5 12.74 7.12 14.84
CA ARG A 5 13.17 7.40 13.47
C ARG A 5 12.01 8.00 12.68
N THR A 6 12.15 9.27 12.36
CA THR A 6 11.41 9.94 11.30
C THR A 6 11.80 9.26 9.98
N ALA A 7 10.83 8.96 9.11
CA ALA A 7 11.10 8.32 7.82
C ALA A 7 11.90 9.29 6.93
N GLU A 8 13.22 9.19 6.97
CA GLU A 8 14.11 9.91 6.07
C GLU A 8 14.21 9.24 4.72
N THR A 9 14.35 10.05 3.70
CA THR A 9 14.38 9.73 2.29
C THR A 9 15.36 8.60 1.97
N GLY A 10 14.87 7.51 1.37
CA GLY A 10 15.69 6.58 0.58
C GLY A 10 16.49 5.50 1.31
N GLN A 11 16.30 5.25 2.61
CA GLN A 11 17.13 4.30 3.36
C GLN A 11 16.51 2.90 3.46
N ARG A 12 17.28 1.85 3.04
CA ARG A 12 17.07 0.48 3.53
C ARG A 12 17.31 0.49 5.05
N SER A 13 16.25 0.47 5.84
CA SER A 13 16.38 0.51 7.29
C SER A 13 16.71 -0.89 7.84
N ASP A 14 17.83 -1.01 8.55
CA ASP A 14 18.09 -2.12 9.46
C ASP A 14 17.23 -1.94 10.70
N LEU A 15 16.00 -2.47 10.65
CA LEU A 15 15.05 -2.43 11.75
C LEU A 15 15.40 -3.59 12.72
N ARG A 16 15.75 -3.27 13.95
CA ARG A 16 15.98 -4.22 15.05
C ARG A 16 15.06 -3.87 16.21
N GLY A 17 14.13 -4.77 16.54
CA GLY A 17 13.15 -4.59 17.61
C GLY A 17 11.72 -4.35 17.09
N SER A 18 10.76 -4.08 17.98
CA SER A 18 9.40 -3.69 17.60
C SER A 18 9.42 -2.28 16.97
N ASP A 19 8.99 -2.19 15.72
CA ASP A 19 9.16 -0.96 14.95
C ASP A 19 7.84 -0.23 14.72
N GLU A 20 7.81 1.03 15.14
CA GLU A 20 6.72 1.95 14.86
C GLU A 20 7.12 2.88 13.69
N LEU A 21 6.29 2.90 12.65
CA LEU A 21 6.39 3.89 11.58
C LEU A 21 5.51 5.10 11.90
N ARG A 22 6.10 6.30 11.93
CA ARG A 22 5.40 7.53 12.30
C ARG A 22 5.27 8.47 11.10
N TYR A 23 4.06 8.99 10.93
CA TYR A 23 3.71 9.91 9.85
C TYR A 23 2.93 11.10 10.38
N PRO A 24 2.88 12.23 9.65
CA PRO A 24 2.02 13.37 9.98
C PRO A 24 0.54 12.98 10.07
N ALA A 25 -0.23 13.68 10.91
CA ALA A 25 -1.65 13.41 11.14
C ALA A 25 -2.51 13.44 9.87
N SER A 26 -2.13 14.26 8.88
CA SER A 26 -2.83 14.34 7.59
C SER A 26 -2.27 13.41 6.51
N ALA A 27 -1.30 12.55 6.83
CA ALA A 27 -0.57 11.78 5.82
C ALA A 27 -1.44 10.75 5.10
N VAL A 28 -1.10 10.58 3.82
CA VAL A 28 -1.53 9.45 2.98
C VAL A 28 -0.36 8.48 2.84
N VAL A 29 -0.50 7.29 3.39
CA VAL A 29 0.51 6.24 3.30
C VAL A 29 0.07 5.20 2.25
N VAL A 30 0.83 5.06 1.17
CA VAL A 30 0.58 4.05 0.12
C VAL A 30 1.43 2.82 0.42
N LEU A 31 0.77 1.73 0.81
CA LEU A 31 1.40 0.43 0.98
C LEU A 31 1.41 -0.31 -0.35
N ALA A 32 2.59 -0.48 -0.93
CA ALA A 32 2.78 -1.05 -2.25
C ALA A 32 3.67 -2.30 -2.24
N GLY A 33 3.58 -3.10 -3.31
CA GLY A 33 4.35 -4.33 -3.49
C GLY A 33 3.69 -5.22 -4.54
N ILE A 34 4.44 -6.17 -5.07
CA ILE A 34 3.91 -7.13 -6.04
C ILE A 34 2.77 -7.98 -5.43
N PRO A 35 1.88 -8.55 -6.27
CA PRO A 35 0.84 -9.46 -5.78
C PRO A 35 1.47 -10.65 -5.02
N GLY A 36 1.00 -10.91 -3.80
CA GLY A 36 1.57 -11.95 -2.92
C GLY A 36 2.65 -11.48 -1.95
N ALA A 37 3.14 -10.24 -2.04
CA ALA A 37 4.17 -9.70 -1.15
C ALA A 37 3.78 -9.61 0.34
N GLY A 38 2.50 -9.78 0.71
CA GLY A 38 2.08 -9.77 2.11
C GLY A 38 1.38 -8.49 2.57
N LYS A 39 1.11 -7.52 1.68
CA LYS A 39 0.45 -6.25 2.01
C LYS A 39 -0.84 -6.40 2.83
N THR A 40 -1.75 -7.25 2.37
CA THR A 40 -3.02 -7.50 3.07
C THR A 40 -2.80 -8.18 4.44
N THR A 41 -1.78 -9.02 4.56
CA THR A 41 -1.42 -9.65 5.84
C THR A 41 -0.94 -8.60 6.83
N LEU A 42 -0.04 -7.71 6.39
CA LEU A 42 0.42 -6.58 7.20
C LEU A 42 -0.77 -5.69 7.62
N LEU A 43 -1.61 -5.28 6.66
CA LEU A 43 -2.77 -4.43 6.97
C LEU A 43 -3.76 -5.08 7.94
N ARG A 44 -4.02 -6.38 7.82
CA ARG A 44 -4.92 -7.10 8.74
C ARG A 44 -4.34 -7.22 10.14
N ARG A 45 -3.03 -7.34 10.26
CA ARG A 45 -2.35 -7.39 11.55
C ARG A 45 -2.38 -6.03 12.24
N LEU A 46 -2.07 -4.95 11.52
CA LEU A 46 -2.04 -3.59 12.07
C LEU A 46 -3.44 -2.99 12.26
N TYR A 47 -4.38 -3.37 11.41
CA TYR A 47 -5.75 -2.86 11.37
C TYR A 47 -6.76 -4.00 11.24
N PRO A 48 -7.00 -4.78 12.31
CA PRO A 48 -7.86 -5.97 12.26
C PRO A 48 -9.30 -5.64 11.86
N VAL A 49 -9.82 -4.51 12.30
CA VAL A 49 -11.14 -4.01 11.91
C VAL A 49 -11.02 -3.19 10.63
N GLY A 50 -11.88 -3.44 9.65
CA GLY A 50 -11.86 -2.72 8.37
C GLY A 50 -12.51 -1.35 8.46
N GLY A 51 -12.08 -0.44 7.58
CA GLY A 51 -12.61 0.92 7.48
C GLY A 51 -11.79 1.91 8.28
N GLU A 52 -12.31 2.39 9.39
CA GLU A 52 -11.61 3.28 10.30
C GLU A 52 -11.18 2.53 11.56
N TYR A 53 -9.93 2.71 11.97
CA TYR A 53 -9.36 2.11 13.16
C TYR A 53 -8.44 3.11 13.86
N GLY A 54 -8.81 3.51 15.08
CA GLY A 54 -8.05 4.51 15.84
C GLY A 54 -7.90 5.85 15.11
N GLY A 55 -8.93 6.28 14.38
CA GLY A 55 -8.90 7.50 13.57
C GLY A 55 -8.19 7.33 12.20
N VAL A 56 -7.62 6.15 11.90
CA VAL A 56 -6.95 5.87 10.62
C VAL A 56 -7.89 5.20 9.63
N ARG A 57 -8.08 5.79 8.46
CA ARG A 57 -8.87 5.19 7.37
C ARG A 57 -8.04 4.24 6.53
N VAL A 58 -8.44 2.98 6.47
CA VAL A 58 -7.71 1.93 5.75
C VAL A 58 -8.47 1.49 4.50
N TYR A 59 -7.87 1.71 3.34
CA TYR A 59 -8.39 1.32 2.03
C TYR A 59 -7.67 0.09 1.51
N ASP A 60 -8.37 -1.05 1.51
CA ASP A 60 -7.89 -2.32 0.96
C ASP A 60 -8.89 -2.87 -0.06
N SER A 61 -8.46 -3.04 -1.30
CA SER A 61 -9.28 -3.60 -2.37
C SER A 61 -9.78 -5.03 -2.09
N GLU A 62 -9.05 -5.79 -1.25
CA GLU A 62 -9.46 -7.12 -0.82
C GLU A 62 -10.69 -7.07 0.10
N ARG A 63 -10.71 -6.12 1.02
CA ARG A 63 -11.86 -5.90 1.91
C ARG A 63 -13.09 -5.48 1.11
N LEU A 64 -12.93 -4.59 0.13
CA LEU A 64 -14.01 -4.21 -0.77
C LEU A 64 -14.52 -5.40 -1.56
N ARG A 65 -13.61 -6.25 -2.07
CA ARG A 65 -13.97 -7.49 -2.76
C ARG A 65 -14.74 -8.45 -1.85
N ALA A 66 -14.28 -8.67 -0.63
CA ALA A 66 -14.96 -9.54 0.34
C ALA A 66 -16.38 -9.05 0.63
N ARG A 67 -16.59 -7.72 0.68
CA ARG A 67 -17.91 -7.12 0.87
C ARG A 67 -18.85 -7.35 -0.33
N TRP A 68 -18.31 -7.42 -1.55
CA TRP A 68 -19.11 -7.64 -2.77
C TRP A 68 -19.35 -9.11 -3.08
N MET A 69 -18.52 -10.02 -2.56
CA MET A 69 -18.61 -11.47 -2.81
C MET A 69 -19.99 -12.08 -2.53
N PRO A 70 -20.71 -11.74 -1.45
CA PRO A 70 -22.03 -12.33 -1.18
C PRO A 70 -23.06 -12.07 -2.30
N VAL A 71 -22.95 -10.93 -2.99
CA VAL A 71 -23.89 -10.51 -4.06
C VAL A 71 -23.34 -10.89 -5.44
N LEU A 72 -22.07 -10.59 -5.72
CA LEU A 72 -21.48 -10.73 -7.04
C LEU A 72 -20.69 -12.03 -7.23
N GLY A 73 -20.53 -12.84 -6.18
CA GLY A 73 -19.74 -14.06 -6.24
C GLY A 73 -20.30 -15.16 -7.16
N VAL A 74 -21.57 -15.09 -7.54
CA VAL A 74 -22.20 -15.96 -8.52
C VAL A 74 -21.70 -15.69 -9.95
N LEU A 75 -21.14 -14.50 -10.20
CA LEU A 75 -20.61 -14.11 -11.49
C LEU A 75 -19.09 -14.33 -11.54
N PRO A 76 -18.51 -14.66 -12.72
CA PRO A 76 -17.07 -14.74 -12.91
C PRO A 76 -16.40 -13.43 -12.45
N TYR A 77 -15.38 -13.53 -11.60
CA TYR A 77 -14.68 -12.37 -11.05
C TYR A 77 -14.15 -11.40 -12.13
N ALA A 78 -13.80 -11.93 -13.30
CA ALA A 78 -13.30 -11.12 -14.41
C ALA A 78 -14.30 -10.06 -14.89
N TRP A 79 -15.60 -10.29 -14.72
CA TRP A 79 -16.67 -9.40 -15.22
C TRP A 79 -16.85 -8.18 -14.31
N TRP A 80 -16.79 -8.34 -13.01
CA TRP A 80 -17.00 -7.24 -12.06
C TRP A 80 -15.70 -6.65 -11.48
N ARG A 81 -14.55 -7.28 -11.77
CA ARG A 81 -13.23 -6.77 -11.37
C ARG A 81 -12.96 -5.33 -11.81
N PRO A 82 -13.24 -4.89 -13.06
CA PRO A 82 -13.03 -3.51 -13.45
C PRO A 82 -13.85 -2.52 -12.62
N LEU A 83 -15.11 -2.84 -12.36
CA LEU A 83 -16.00 -2.02 -11.54
C LEU A 83 -15.50 -1.96 -10.08
N LEU A 84 -15.04 -3.07 -9.52
CA LEU A 84 -14.45 -3.12 -8.19
C LEU A 84 -13.26 -2.14 -8.08
N HIS A 85 -12.34 -2.19 -9.05
CA HIS A 85 -11.18 -1.30 -9.03
C HIS A 85 -11.56 0.17 -9.24
N LEU A 86 -12.52 0.45 -10.12
CA LEU A 86 -13.05 1.81 -10.30
C LEU A 86 -13.64 2.34 -8.98
N THR A 87 -14.52 1.58 -8.37
CA THR A 87 -15.13 1.96 -7.07
C THR A 87 -14.07 2.15 -6.00
N TYR A 88 -13.09 1.25 -5.93
CA TYR A 88 -11.99 1.37 -5.00
C TYR A 88 -11.23 2.70 -5.14
N TYR A 89 -10.81 3.06 -6.35
CA TYR A 89 -10.10 4.31 -6.56
C TYR A 89 -10.97 5.54 -6.36
N VAL A 90 -12.25 5.49 -6.74
CA VAL A 90 -13.21 6.58 -6.44
C VAL A 90 -13.31 6.82 -4.95
N LEU A 91 -13.41 5.76 -4.14
CA LEU A 91 -13.46 5.88 -2.67
C LEU A 91 -12.17 6.49 -2.10
N VAL A 92 -11.00 6.03 -2.57
CA VAL A 92 -9.70 6.58 -2.15
C VAL A 92 -9.59 8.07 -2.50
N LEU A 93 -9.93 8.46 -3.73
CA LEU A 93 -9.84 9.85 -4.18
C LEU A 93 -10.84 10.77 -3.49
N ARG A 94 -12.04 10.28 -3.19
CA ARG A 94 -13.03 11.02 -2.39
C ARG A 94 -12.53 11.25 -0.97
N ALA A 95 -11.98 10.21 -0.33
CA ALA A 95 -11.43 10.34 1.01
C ALA A 95 -10.32 11.39 1.10
N MET A 96 -9.45 11.48 0.08
CA MET A 96 -8.44 12.54 0.00
C MET A 96 -9.05 13.94 -0.16
N ARG A 97 -10.25 14.05 -0.79
CA ARG A 97 -10.95 15.33 -0.96
C ARG A 97 -11.55 15.83 0.37
N ASP A 98 -12.11 14.91 1.14
CA ASP A 98 -12.94 15.20 2.31
C ASP A 98 -12.10 15.39 3.60
N GLY A 99 -10.94 16.05 3.50
CA GLY A 99 -10.06 16.34 4.64
C GLY A 99 -8.91 15.36 4.85
N GLY A 100 -8.77 14.40 3.96
CA GLY A 100 -7.56 13.59 3.86
C GLY A 100 -7.33 12.57 4.96
N GLY A 101 -6.15 12.63 5.54
CA GLY A 101 -5.61 11.62 6.44
C GLY A 101 -6.13 11.68 7.86
N PRO A 102 -5.61 10.82 8.72
CA PRO A 102 -4.65 9.79 8.33
C PRO A 102 -5.29 8.67 7.54
N MET A 103 -4.63 8.24 6.49
CA MET A 103 -5.12 7.13 5.68
C MET A 103 -4.02 6.21 5.17
N VAL A 104 -4.32 4.91 5.10
CA VAL A 104 -3.46 3.90 4.49
C VAL A 104 -4.16 3.31 3.27
N VAL A 105 -3.48 3.36 2.13
CA VAL A 105 -4.00 2.90 0.83
C VAL A 105 -3.21 1.69 0.36
N HIS A 106 -3.89 0.57 0.12
CA HIS A 106 -3.30 -0.63 -0.45
C HIS A 106 -3.29 -0.54 -1.99
N ASP A 107 -2.11 -0.51 -2.60
CA ASP A 107 -1.97 -0.58 -4.06
C ASP A 107 -0.82 -1.51 -4.49
N CYS A 108 -0.78 -1.90 -5.76
CA CYS A 108 0.36 -2.62 -6.32
C CYS A 108 1.46 -1.68 -6.85
N ALA A 109 1.19 -0.39 -6.94
CA ALA A 109 2.05 0.68 -7.47
C ALA A 109 2.63 0.46 -8.88
N THR A 110 2.30 -0.64 -9.56
CA THR A 110 2.86 -0.95 -10.90
C THR A 110 2.09 -0.32 -12.07
N ARG A 111 0.98 0.38 -11.77
CA ARG A 111 0.17 1.10 -12.76
C ARG A 111 0.50 2.60 -12.76
N PRO A 112 1.19 3.14 -13.78
CA PRO A 112 1.62 4.54 -13.78
C PRO A 112 0.47 5.54 -13.66
N TRP A 113 -0.67 5.28 -14.30
CA TRP A 113 -1.81 6.18 -14.25
C TRP A 113 -2.43 6.29 -12.86
N VAL A 114 -2.49 5.19 -12.09
CA VAL A 114 -2.96 5.20 -10.70
C VAL A 114 -2.06 6.05 -9.82
N ARG A 115 -0.74 5.87 -9.95
CA ARG A 115 0.24 6.64 -9.20
C ARG A 115 0.12 8.14 -9.47
N ARG A 116 -0.01 8.52 -10.75
CA ARG A 116 -0.23 9.93 -11.14
C ARG A 116 -1.52 10.48 -10.55
N LEU A 117 -2.61 9.70 -10.58
CA LEU A 117 -3.91 10.12 -10.06
C LEU A 117 -3.89 10.31 -8.55
N ILE A 118 -3.27 9.38 -7.80
CA ILE A 118 -3.10 9.48 -6.35
C ILE A 118 -2.24 10.71 -6.01
N GLY A 119 -1.08 10.87 -6.66
CA GLY A 119 -0.18 11.99 -6.43
C GLY A 119 -0.83 13.34 -6.75
N TRP A 120 -1.50 13.45 -7.91
CA TRP A 120 -2.25 14.65 -8.27
C TRP A 120 -3.31 14.99 -7.22
N ARG A 121 -4.05 13.97 -6.77
CA ARG A 121 -5.14 14.20 -5.80
C ARG A 121 -4.62 14.59 -4.43
N ALA A 122 -3.58 13.92 -3.92
CA ALA A 122 -2.93 14.27 -2.68
C ALA A 122 -2.36 15.69 -2.72
N GLY A 123 -1.66 16.05 -3.80
CA GLY A 123 -1.11 17.39 -4.00
C GLY A 123 -2.18 18.48 -4.00
N ARG A 124 -3.31 18.27 -4.70
CA ARG A 124 -4.43 19.22 -4.67
C ARG A 124 -5.10 19.38 -3.30
N ALA A 125 -4.97 18.39 -2.45
CA ALA A 125 -5.52 18.42 -1.09
C ALA A 125 -4.49 18.85 -0.03
N GLY A 126 -3.24 19.14 -0.42
CA GLY A 126 -2.16 19.49 0.51
C GLY A 126 -1.75 18.36 1.46
N LEU A 127 -1.97 17.10 1.05
CA LEU A 127 -1.73 15.93 1.88
C LEU A 127 -0.31 15.38 1.64
N PRO A 128 0.54 15.24 2.67
CA PRO A 128 1.83 14.62 2.54
C PRO A 128 1.65 13.13 2.19
N LEU A 129 2.34 12.68 1.12
CA LEU A 129 2.23 11.33 0.60
C LEU A 129 3.50 10.54 0.87
N HIS A 130 3.35 9.38 1.48
CA HIS A 130 4.45 8.51 1.89
C HIS A 130 4.27 7.11 1.29
N LEU A 131 5.38 6.44 0.98
CA LEU A 131 5.38 5.11 0.39
C LEU A 131 5.96 4.08 1.35
N ILE A 132 5.27 2.96 1.53
CA ILE A 132 5.82 1.74 2.14
C ILE A 132 5.85 0.69 1.05
N LEU A 133 7.05 0.24 0.67
CA LEU A 133 7.28 -0.68 -0.43
C LEU A 133 7.71 -2.04 0.13
N LEU A 134 6.88 -3.08 -0.07
CA LEU A 134 7.22 -4.44 0.32
C LEU A 134 8.03 -5.10 -0.78
N ASP A 135 9.34 -5.23 -0.57
CA ASP A 135 10.26 -5.91 -1.46
C ASP A 135 10.35 -7.40 -1.09
N VAL A 136 9.77 -8.22 -1.94
CA VAL A 136 9.71 -9.67 -1.76
C VAL A 136 10.05 -10.34 -3.09
N PRO A 137 10.95 -11.36 -3.08
CA PRO A 137 11.25 -12.15 -4.27
C PRO A 137 10.00 -12.71 -4.95
N GLY A 138 10.02 -12.78 -6.28
CA GLY A 138 8.84 -13.16 -7.05
C GLY A 138 8.35 -14.60 -6.82
N ASP A 139 9.24 -15.53 -6.50
CA ASP A 139 8.95 -16.91 -6.08
C ASP A 139 8.23 -16.93 -4.73
N VAL A 140 8.78 -16.26 -3.72
CA VAL A 140 8.17 -16.12 -2.38
C VAL A 140 6.79 -15.44 -2.45
N ALA A 141 6.63 -14.49 -3.37
CA ALA A 141 5.34 -13.84 -3.59
C ALA A 141 4.31 -14.80 -4.26
N ARG A 142 4.76 -15.68 -5.17
CA ARG A 142 3.92 -16.71 -5.77
C ARG A 142 3.43 -17.71 -4.72
N ASP A 143 4.31 -18.19 -3.85
CA ASP A 143 3.94 -19.08 -2.73
C ASP A 143 2.87 -18.43 -1.85
N GLY A 144 3.02 -17.15 -1.54
CA GLY A 144 2.02 -16.38 -0.80
C GLY A 144 0.67 -16.21 -1.52
N GLN A 145 0.61 -16.40 -2.84
CA GLN A 145 -0.65 -16.47 -3.59
C GLN A 145 -1.29 -17.85 -3.49
N TRP A 146 -0.50 -18.92 -3.62
CA TRP A 146 -0.95 -20.31 -3.50
C TRP A 146 -1.59 -20.58 -2.15
N VAL A 147 -0.93 -20.22 -1.06
CA VAL A 147 -1.44 -20.37 0.31
C VAL A 147 -2.81 -19.70 0.50
N ARG A 148 -3.09 -18.65 -0.27
CA ARG A 148 -4.38 -17.91 -0.21
C ARG A 148 -5.39 -18.35 -1.25
N GLY A 149 -5.12 -19.41 -2.02
CA GLY A 149 -6.00 -19.89 -3.09
C GLY A 149 -6.25 -18.87 -4.22
N ARG A 150 -5.30 -17.92 -4.43
CA ARG A 150 -5.50 -16.78 -5.35
C ARG A 150 -4.26 -16.57 -6.20
N VAL A 151 -4.24 -17.26 -7.34
CA VAL A 151 -3.15 -17.13 -8.29
C VAL A 151 -3.46 -16.03 -9.31
N VAL A 152 -2.58 -15.05 -9.38
CA VAL A 152 -2.59 -14.04 -10.46
C VAL A 152 -2.13 -14.71 -11.76
N ARG A 153 -2.74 -14.37 -12.89
CA ARG A 153 -2.31 -14.89 -14.21
C ARG A 153 -0.80 -14.72 -14.39
N ALA A 154 -0.13 -15.76 -14.87
CA ALA A 154 1.34 -15.82 -14.99
C ALA A 154 1.94 -14.61 -15.72
N GLY A 155 1.35 -14.19 -16.85
CA GLY A 155 1.80 -13.01 -17.59
C GLY A 155 1.65 -11.68 -16.81
N SER A 156 0.60 -11.55 -15.99
CA SER A 156 0.43 -10.38 -15.13
C SER A 156 1.50 -10.38 -14.02
N MET A 157 1.75 -11.54 -13.40
CA MET A 157 2.78 -11.67 -12.37
C MET A 157 4.17 -11.38 -12.92
N ALA A 158 4.51 -11.92 -14.10
CA ALA A 158 5.78 -11.65 -14.78
C ALA A 158 5.96 -10.14 -15.05
N THR A 159 4.89 -9.44 -15.45
CA THR A 159 4.92 -7.99 -15.65
C THR A 159 5.18 -7.23 -14.35
N HIS A 160 4.56 -7.66 -13.23
CA HIS A 160 4.83 -7.07 -11.92
C HIS A 160 6.29 -7.28 -11.50
N CYS A 161 6.79 -8.52 -11.58
CA CYS A 161 8.17 -8.84 -11.20
C CYS A 161 9.21 -8.07 -12.05
N ARG A 162 8.95 -7.89 -13.35
CA ARG A 162 9.86 -7.16 -14.23
C ARG A 162 9.93 -5.66 -13.90
N ARG A 163 8.77 -5.03 -13.58
CA ARG A 163 8.69 -3.59 -13.29
C ARG A 163 9.09 -3.23 -11.88
N TRP A 164 9.06 -4.18 -10.98
CA TRP A 164 9.25 -3.91 -9.56
C TRP A 164 10.65 -3.41 -9.19
N PRO A 165 11.77 -4.03 -9.66
CA PRO A 165 13.12 -3.55 -9.34
C PRO A 165 13.38 -2.10 -9.80
N GLU A 166 12.93 -1.74 -11.00
CA GLU A 166 13.05 -0.37 -11.50
C GLU A 166 12.24 0.63 -10.65
N LEU A 167 11.04 0.22 -10.21
CA LEU A 167 10.21 1.04 -9.33
C LEU A 167 10.87 1.25 -7.97
N LEU A 168 11.47 0.21 -7.39
CA LEU A 168 12.22 0.31 -6.15
C LEU A 168 13.42 1.25 -6.29
N ALA A 169 14.21 1.08 -7.34
CA ALA A 169 15.38 1.93 -7.60
C ALA A 169 14.96 3.42 -7.71
N LYS A 170 13.87 3.71 -8.42
CA LYS A 170 13.31 5.06 -8.51
C LYS A 170 12.84 5.59 -7.16
N ALA A 171 12.17 4.78 -6.36
CA ALA A 171 11.66 5.20 -5.05
C ALA A 171 12.77 5.49 -4.04
N VAL A 172 13.89 4.75 -4.12
CA VAL A 172 15.08 4.96 -3.28
C VAL A 172 15.82 6.24 -3.70
N ALA A 173 15.89 6.51 -5.00
CA ALA A 173 16.54 7.73 -5.51
C ALA A 173 15.69 8.99 -5.20
N ASP A 174 14.41 8.95 -5.53
CA ASP A 174 13.43 9.99 -5.24
C ASP A 174 12.01 9.39 -5.27
N PRO A 175 11.28 9.37 -4.14
CA PRO A 175 9.91 8.86 -4.07
C PRO A 175 8.96 9.51 -5.07
N SER A 176 9.17 10.77 -5.41
CA SER A 176 8.34 11.53 -6.35
C SER A 176 8.43 10.99 -7.78
N HIS A 177 9.50 10.30 -8.14
CA HIS A 177 9.63 9.59 -9.42
C HIS A 177 8.71 8.37 -9.53
N VAL A 178 8.24 7.85 -8.39
CA VAL A 178 7.28 6.73 -8.36
C VAL A 178 5.85 7.24 -8.26
N VAL A 179 5.57 8.08 -7.27
CA VAL A 179 4.27 8.74 -7.10
C VAL A 179 4.50 10.24 -7.03
N PRO A 180 4.05 11.03 -8.00
CA PRO A 180 4.25 12.48 -7.98
C PRO A 180 3.82 13.11 -6.66
N GLY A 181 4.71 13.90 -6.06
CA GLY A 181 4.47 14.55 -4.78
C GLY A 181 4.69 13.66 -3.54
N ALA A 182 5.17 12.42 -3.70
CA ALA A 182 5.59 11.62 -2.56
C ALA A 182 6.82 12.23 -1.90
N VAL A 183 6.77 12.37 -0.56
CA VAL A 183 7.82 13.04 0.23
C VAL A 183 8.77 12.06 0.91
N SER A 184 8.39 10.80 1.05
CA SER A 184 9.28 9.74 1.56
C SER A 184 8.91 8.36 1.03
N ALA A 185 9.89 7.44 1.05
CA ALA A 185 9.70 6.03 0.81
C ALA A 185 10.52 5.19 1.79
N ILE A 186 9.94 4.09 2.26
CA ILE A 186 10.64 3.05 3.00
C ILE A 186 10.47 1.73 2.26
N VAL A 187 11.57 0.98 2.11
CA VAL A 187 11.55 -0.35 1.52
C VAL A 187 11.72 -1.38 2.63
N LEU A 188 10.77 -2.30 2.72
CA LEU A 188 10.73 -3.35 3.73
C LEU A 188 10.77 -4.72 3.08
N SER A 189 11.66 -5.58 3.55
CA SER A 189 11.58 -7.03 3.30
C SER A 189 10.37 -7.63 4.01
N ARG A 190 10.00 -8.87 3.68
CA ARG A 190 8.93 -9.59 4.40
C ARG A 190 9.25 -9.73 5.90
N GLY A 191 10.51 -10.01 6.24
CA GLY A 191 10.94 -10.12 7.63
C GLY A 191 10.76 -8.80 8.38
N GLN A 192 11.26 -7.70 7.83
CA GLN A 192 11.09 -6.37 8.42
C GLN A 192 9.61 -5.98 8.56
N ALA A 193 8.80 -6.26 7.54
CA ALA A 193 7.36 -5.98 7.61
C ALA A 193 6.68 -6.77 8.75
N ASN A 194 7.17 -7.94 9.11
CA ASN A 194 6.64 -8.72 10.25
C ASN A 194 6.98 -8.12 11.62
N HIS A 195 8.02 -7.29 11.70
CA HIS A 195 8.41 -6.60 12.93
C HIS A 195 7.74 -5.23 13.11
N ILE A 196 7.03 -4.71 12.09
CA ILE A 196 6.26 -3.46 12.23
C ILE A 196 5.03 -3.72 13.12
N ASP A 197 5.02 -3.17 14.31
CA ASP A 197 3.91 -3.34 15.25
C ASP A 197 2.85 -2.24 15.10
N LYS A 198 3.24 -1.08 14.57
CA LYS A 198 2.33 0.05 14.47
C LYS A 198 2.69 1.01 13.33
N ILE A 199 1.68 1.56 12.70
CA ILE A 199 1.78 2.78 11.90
C ILE A 199 0.98 3.84 12.62
N SER A 200 1.64 4.87 13.14
CA SER A 200 1.02 5.95 13.89
C SER A 200 1.05 7.26 13.11
N PHE A 201 0.10 8.10 13.45
CA PHE A 201 -0.08 9.41 12.85
C PHE A 201 -0.20 10.42 13.98
N ALA A 202 0.68 11.42 14.01
CA ALA A 202 0.72 12.42 15.05
C ALA A 202 0.74 13.82 14.44
N ALA A 203 0.19 14.79 15.16
CA ALA A 203 0.44 16.19 14.84
C ALA A 203 1.95 16.47 14.91
N ASN A 204 2.45 17.28 13.98
CA ASN A 204 3.84 17.75 13.99
C ASN A 204 4.08 18.64 15.20
#